data_55f0003e8dfe94b1dca6ae2b214f1bff
#
_entry.id   55f0003e8dfe94b1dca6ae2b214f1bff
#
_cell.length_a   1.000
_cell.length_b   1.000
_cell.length_c   1.000
_cell.angle_alpha   90.00
_cell.angle_beta   90.00
_cell.angle_gamma   90.00
#
_symmetry.space_group_name_H-M   'P 1'
#
loop_
_entity.id
_entity.type
_entity.pdbx_description
1 polymer ?
#
loop_
_entity_poly.entity_id
_entity_poly.type
_entity_poly.pdbx_seq_one_letter_code
_entity_poly.pdbx_strand_id
1 'polypeptide(L)'
;MTSRQATKSAGLAAALRRYPRRELAIRRLFDAEEGFRDICDELSDAELALSQVDDLPAAMRAARRAEWQELIERLARELETAVRDREVVPRSSVVQLRR
;
A
#
# COMPACT_ATOMS: atom_id res chain seq x y z
N MET A 1 22.29 -4.28 1.10
CA MET A 1 21.92 -3.04 0.45
C MET A 1 20.97 -3.21 -0.67
N THR A 2 21.28 -4.10 -1.58
CA THR A 2 20.40 -4.33 -2.70
C THR A 2 19.01 -4.76 -2.28
N SER A 3 18.94 -5.60 -1.25
CA SER A 3 17.65 -6.12 -0.82
C SER A 3 16.76 -5.01 -0.26
N ARG A 4 17.36 -4.03 0.40
CA ARG A 4 16.58 -2.92 0.93
C ARG A 4 15.96 -2.10 -0.18
N GLN A 5 16.73 -1.82 -1.22
CA GLN A 5 16.20 -1.10 -2.36
C GLN A 5 15.15 -1.90 -3.10
N ALA A 6 15.39 -3.20 -3.22
CA ALA A 6 14.41 -4.07 -3.88
C ALA A 6 13.09 -4.05 -3.12
N THR A 7 13.14 -4.05 -1.80
CA THR A 7 11.93 -4.00 -0.99
C THR A 7 11.18 -2.68 -1.21
N LYS A 8 11.91 -1.57 -1.23
CA LYS A 8 11.28 -0.28 -1.50
C LYS A 8 10.62 -0.26 -2.86
N SER A 9 11.34 -0.75 -3.86
CA SER A 9 10.79 -0.79 -5.21
C SER A 9 9.56 -1.66 -5.27
N ALA A 10 9.56 -2.79 -4.56
CA ALA A 10 8.42 -3.69 -4.56
C ALA A 10 7.20 -3.03 -3.93
N GLY A 11 7.40 -2.31 -2.84
CA GLY A 11 6.29 -1.62 -2.18
C GLY A 11 5.67 -0.57 -3.08
N LEU A 12 6.50 0.25 -3.68
CA LEU A 12 6.02 1.26 -4.61
C LEU A 12 5.30 0.62 -5.78
N ALA A 13 5.88 -0.44 -6.35
CA ALA A 13 5.25 -1.12 -7.47
C ALA A 13 3.90 -1.70 -7.11
N ALA A 14 3.77 -2.25 -5.90
CA ALA A 14 2.50 -2.81 -5.46
C ALA A 14 1.43 -1.73 -5.40
N ALA A 15 1.77 -0.57 -4.85
CA ALA A 15 0.83 0.54 -4.77
C ALA A 15 0.42 1.03 -6.14
N LEU A 16 1.38 1.14 -7.05
CA LEU A 16 1.10 1.64 -8.40
C LEU A 16 0.26 0.66 -9.20
N ARG A 17 0.44 -0.65 -8.98
CA ARG A 17 -0.39 -1.64 -9.64
C ARG A 17 -1.84 -1.54 -9.22
N ARG A 18 -2.07 -1.24 -7.96
CA ARG A 18 -3.44 -1.15 -7.46
C ARG A 18 -4.13 0.15 -7.87
N TYR A 19 -3.37 1.24 -7.91
CA TYR A 19 -3.94 2.55 -8.17
C TYR A 19 -3.14 3.28 -9.24
N PRO A 20 -3.15 2.76 -10.46
CA PRO A 20 -2.31 3.36 -11.52
C PRO A 20 -2.69 4.79 -11.85
N ARG A 21 -3.93 5.18 -11.57
CA ARG A 21 -4.35 6.55 -11.89
C ARG A 21 -3.89 7.55 -10.85
N ARG A 22 -3.32 7.06 -9.75
CA ARG A 22 -2.84 7.93 -8.68
C ARG A 22 -1.33 7.91 -8.60
N GLU A 23 -0.67 7.62 -9.71
CA GLU A 23 0.78 7.43 -9.70
C GLU A 23 1.50 8.61 -9.10
N LEU A 24 1.17 9.82 -9.52
CA LEU A 24 1.90 11.01 -9.05
C LEU A 24 1.75 11.19 -7.55
N ALA A 25 0.53 11.08 -7.05
CA ALA A 25 0.29 11.23 -5.62
C ALA A 25 0.99 10.13 -4.82
N ILE A 26 0.96 8.91 -5.33
CA ILE A 26 1.60 7.79 -4.65
C ILE A 26 3.11 8.01 -4.58
N ARG A 27 3.73 8.43 -5.68
CA ARG A 27 5.17 8.66 -5.68
C ARG A 27 5.56 9.77 -4.72
N ARG A 28 4.77 10.83 -4.67
CA ARG A 28 5.05 11.93 -3.75
C ARG A 28 4.97 11.50 -2.29
N LEU A 29 3.92 10.75 -1.95
CA LEU A 29 3.77 10.25 -0.59
C LEU A 29 4.88 9.28 -0.24
N PHE A 30 5.22 8.41 -1.17
CA PHE A 30 6.27 7.43 -0.94
C PHE A 30 7.60 8.11 -0.64
N ASP A 31 7.89 9.20 -1.33
CA ASP A 31 9.13 9.94 -1.11
C ASP A 31 9.10 10.73 0.19
N ALA A 32 7.94 11.24 0.56
CA ALA A 32 7.83 12.21 1.64
C ALA A 32 7.52 11.60 3.00
N GLU A 33 6.83 10.47 3.05
CA GLU A 33 6.29 9.98 4.31
C GLU A 33 6.66 8.53 4.56
N GLU A 34 7.38 8.35 5.65
CA GLU A 34 7.84 7.01 6.02
C GLU A 34 6.67 6.08 6.31
N GLY A 35 5.63 6.60 6.97
CA GLY A 35 4.46 5.78 7.26
C GLY A 35 3.81 5.25 6.01
N PHE A 36 3.78 6.06 4.96
CA PHE A 36 3.21 5.61 3.71
C PHE A 36 4.06 4.51 3.07
N ARG A 37 5.37 4.65 3.16
CA ARG A 37 6.28 3.60 2.66
C ARG A 37 6.04 2.29 3.40
N ASP A 38 5.80 2.37 4.71
CA ASP A 38 5.54 1.18 5.50
C ASP A 38 4.29 0.46 5.02
N ILE A 39 3.24 1.21 4.73
CA ILE A 39 2.01 0.61 4.22
C ILE A 39 2.27 -0.08 2.89
N CYS A 40 3.02 0.58 2.02
CA CYS A 40 3.34 0.00 0.71
C CYS A 40 4.16 -1.28 0.84
N ASP A 41 5.14 -1.27 1.74
CA ASP A 41 5.99 -2.44 1.95
C ASP A 41 5.18 -3.59 2.54
N GLU A 42 4.31 -3.31 3.49
CA GLU A 42 3.46 -4.35 4.06
C GLU A 42 2.53 -4.93 3.00
N LEU A 43 2.00 -4.08 2.13
CA LEU A 43 1.13 -4.54 1.06
C LEU A 43 1.89 -5.48 0.13
N SER A 44 3.09 -5.10 -0.24
CA SER A 44 3.92 -5.95 -1.10
C SER A 44 4.20 -7.29 -0.46
N ASP A 45 4.54 -7.27 0.84
CA ASP A 45 4.84 -8.50 1.56
C ASP A 45 3.62 -9.40 1.65
N ALA A 46 2.45 -8.81 1.90
CA ALA A 46 1.22 -9.59 1.99
C ALA A 46 0.84 -10.20 0.64
N GLU A 47 1.05 -9.44 -0.43
CA GLU A 47 0.77 -9.96 -1.77
C GLU A 47 1.69 -11.14 -2.10
N LEU A 48 2.95 -11.01 -1.72
CA LEU A 48 3.89 -12.10 -1.93
C LEU A 48 3.49 -13.34 -1.14
N ALA A 49 3.13 -13.15 0.13
CA ALA A 49 2.70 -14.26 0.96
C ALA A 49 1.48 -14.94 0.38
N LEU A 50 0.53 -14.16 -0.12
CA LEU A 50 -0.66 -14.73 -0.74
C LEU A 50 -0.30 -15.55 -1.96
N SER A 51 0.64 -15.07 -2.75
CA SER A 51 1.05 -15.79 -3.95
C SER A 51 1.71 -17.12 -3.65
N GLN A 52 2.19 -17.30 -2.42
CA GLN A 52 2.88 -18.52 -2.00
C GLN A 52 2.03 -19.44 -1.14
N VAL A 53 0.74 -19.13 -1.01
CA VAL A 53 -0.16 -19.93 -0.17
C VAL A 53 -0.21 -21.38 -0.63
N ASP A 54 -0.10 -21.63 -1.93
CA ASP A 54 -0.17 -22.99 -2.45
C ASP A 54 1.02 -23.85 -2.01
N ASP A 55 2.09 -23.24 -1.53
CA ASP A 55 3.23 -23.97 -1.00
C ASP A 55 3.01 -24.48 0.42
N LEU A 56 1.94 -24.03 1.06
CA LEU A 56 1.62 -24.48 2.42
C LEU A 56 0.92 -25.83 2.40
N PRO A 57 0.93 -26.54 3.55
CA PRO A 57 0.13 -27.76 3.66
C PRO A 57 -1.33 -27.48 3.34
N ALA A 58 -1.97 -28.44 2.67
CA ALA A 58 -3.33 -28.24 2.20
C ALA A 58 -4.28 -27.78 3.30
N ALA A 59 -4.10 -28.32 4.49
CA ALA A 59 -5.01 -28.01 5.60
C ALA A 59 -4.97 -26.55 6.01
N MET A 60 -3.87 -25.85 5.69
CA MET A 60 -3.68 -24.46 6.12
C MET A 60 -4.03 -23.44 5.04
N ARG A 61 -4.16 -23.90 3.80
CA ARG A 61 -4.25 -22.97 2.68
C ARG A 61 -5.43 -22.03 2.73
N ALA A 62 -6.62 -22.59 3.02
CA ALA A 62 -7.83 -21.77 3.01
C ALA A 62 -7.78 -20.68 4.08
N ALA A 63 -7.38 -21.04 5.29
CA ALA A 63 -7.30 -20.07 6.37
C ALA A 63 -6.26 -18.99 6.10
N ARG A 64 -5.10 -19.41 5.64
CA ARG A 64 -4.03 -18.45 5.35
C ARG A 64 -4.39 -17.52 4.20
N ARG A 65 -5.03 -18.08 3.17
CA ARG A 65 -5.48 -17.26 2.06
C ARG A 65 -6.42 -16.17 2.52
N ALA A 66 -7.39 -16.55 3.36
CA ALA A 66 -8.35 -15.59 3.87
C ALA A 66 -7.67 -14.51 4.70
N GLU A 67 -6.73 -14.90 5.55
CA GLU A 67 -6.01 -13.94 6.38
C GLU A 67 -5.23 -12.93 5.55
N TRP A 68 -4.50 -13.41 4.54
CA TRP A 68 -3.72 -12.52 3.70
C TRP A 68 -4.60 -11.61 2.86
N GLN A 69 -5.72 -12.14 2.36
CA GLN A 69 -6.64 -11.33 1.59
C GLN A 69 -7.25 -10.22 2.43
N GLU A 70 -7.61 -10.53 3.67
CA GLU A 70 -8.13 -9.53 4.58
C GLU A 70 -7.12 -8.44 4.86
N LEU A 71 -5.87 -8.83 5.11
CA LEU A 71 -4.82 -7.88 5.37
C LEU A 71 -4.58 -6.97 4.16
N ILE A 72 -4.55 -7.57 2.97
CA ILE A 72 -4.34 -6.82 1.74
C ILE A 72 -5.44 -5.78 1.57
N GLU A 73 -6.68 -6.17 1.81
CA GLU A 73 -7.79 -5.24 1.68
C GLU A 73 -7.68 -4.09 2.66
N ARG A 74 -7.29 -4.39 3.89
CA ARG A 74 -7.13 -3.34 4.89
C ARG A 74 -6.01 -2.40 4.51
N LEU A 75 -4.87 -2.94 4.08
CA LEU A 75 -3.75 -2.10 3.68
C LEU A 75 -4.08 -1.26 2.47
N ALA A 76 -4.81 -1.84 1.53
CA ALA A 76 -5.22 -1.09 0.34
C ALA A 76 -6.13 0.08 0.72
N ARG A 77 -7.02 -0.13 1.69
CA ARG A 77 -7.88 0.95 2.15
C ARG A 77 -7.08 2.05 2.85
N GLU A 78 -6.09 1.65 3.65
CA GLU A 78 -5.23 2.64 4.31
C GLU A 78 -4.44 3.44 3.29
N LEU A 79 -3.95 2.77 2.28
CA LEU A 79 -3.22 3.44 1.21
C LEU A 79 -4.10 4.43 0.47
N GLU A 80 -5.30 3.99 0.13
CA GLU A 80 -6.23 4.85 -0.58
C GLU A 80 -6.63 6.06 0.26
N THR A 81 -6.85 5.86 1.55
CA THR A 81 -7.18 6.96 2.45
C THR A 81 -6.04 7.97 2.50
N ALA A 82 -4.82 7.48 2.59
CA ALA A 82 -3.67 8.39 2.65
C ALA A 82 -3.55 9.23 1.39
N VAL A 83 -3.77 8.60 0.24
CA VAL A 83 -3.73 9.33 -1.03
C VAL A 83 -4.85 10.36 -1.11
N ARG A 84 -6.03 9.96 -0.71
CA ARG A 84 -7.19 10.85 -0.75
C ARG A 84 -7.01 12.03 0.18
N ASP A 85 -6.52 11.77 1.39
CA ASP A 85 -6.32 12.83 2.36
C ASP A 85 -5.33 13.86 1.86
N ARG A 86 -4.29 13.39 1.18
CA ARG A 86 -3.28 14.30 0.64
C ARG A 86 -3.89 15.21 -0.40
N GLU A 87 -4.78 14.70 -1.19
CA GLU A 87 -5.42 15.50 -2.24
C GLU A 87 -6.41 16.50 -1.67
N VAL A 88 -7.09 16.12 -0.59
CA VAL A 88 -8.13 16.96 -0.02
C VAL A 88 -7.56 18.07 0.84
N VAL A 89 -6.51 17.79 1.60
CA VAL A 89 -5.99 18.75 2.57
C VAL A 89 -5.69 20.12 1.97
N PRO A 90 -4.96 20.23 0.85
CA PRO A 90 -4.67 21.57 0.31
C PRO A 90 -5.92 22.34 -0.02
N ARG A 91 -6.93 21.66 -0.54
CA ARG A 91 -8.17 22.30 -0.90
C ARG A 91 -8.92 22.76 0.33
N SER A 92 -8.95 21.92 1.35
CA SER A 92 -9.59 22.26 2.62
C SER A 92 -8.92 23.47 3.26
N SER A 93 -7.59 23.49 3.26
CA SER A 93 -6.86 24.59 3.83
C SER A 93 -7.18 25.89 3.14
N VAL A 94 -7.27 25.88 1.83
CA VAL A 94 -7.59 27.07 1.07
C VAL A 94 -8.96 27.57 1.44
N VAL A 95 -9.92 26.68 1.53
CA VAL A 95 -11.27 27.07 1.89
C VAL A 95 -11.30 27.71 3.28
N GLN A 96 -10.59 27.12 4.21
CA GLN A 96 -10.56 27.64 5.56
C GLN A 96 -9.92 29.01 5.64
N LEU A 97 -8.89 29.21 4.90
CA LEU A 97 -8.18 30.48 4.90
C LEU A 97 -9.05 31.62 4.41
N ARG A 98 -9.96 31.33 3.58
CA ARG A 98 -10.84 32.34 3.03
C ARG A 98 -11.83 32.88 4.04
N ARG A 99 -11.99 32.16 5.13
CA ARG A 99 -12.90 32.60 6.19
C ARG A 99 -12.22 33.55 7.11
#